data_f65c9b0428bb5038c7022383c84a9c69
#
_entry.id   f65c9b0428bb5038c7022383c84a9c69
#
_cell.length_a   1.000
_cell.length_b   1.000
_cell.length_c   1.000
_cell.angle_alpha   90.00
_cell.angle_beta   90.00
_cell.angle_gamma   90.00
#
_symmetry.space_group_name_H-M   'P 1'
#
loop_
_entity.id
_entity.type
_entity.pdbx_description
1 polymer ?
#
loop_
_entity_poly.entity_id
_entity_poly.type
_entity_poly.pdbx_seq_one_letter_code
_entity_poly.pdbx_strand_id
1 'polypeptide(L)'
;LASLLCIVLGLLIGYIVLLIINPAGAGEAIRTIVENFLYYPSAAARLRYLGNTLVKTAPLLMCSLSVLFAYKVGLFNIGAAGQYVIGAGASLYCALGFGLPWYVCLLAAIAAGAVLGAISGLLKAYRNVNEVISCIMLNWISLYLVNALLSQVKETASPYTFTLSSTNPDAILPSLGLGALFSDNQYVTIAIPLTVIVAVGIWVLLEKTKLGYELRATGCNKFAAKYCGMKEKRNIILTMAIAGGLAGMGAATLFLTGFEQWQVTQSAVPAMGFNGIAAAFLGGLNPIGAIFSSYFIQHITNGGAYVDKTMYSAQISDLISALIIYLCGFVLFFKVFMNSRLDRRDEKRRAKEDRPGSEEGGKA
;
A
#
# COMPACT_ATOMS: atom_id res chain seq x y z
N LEU A 1 -19.50 -1.50 -1.20
CA LEU A 1 -20.23 -0.54 -2.03
C LEU A 1 -19.53 0.83 -2.08
N ALA A 2 -19.21 1.49 -0.95
CA ALA A 2 -18.54 2.79 -0.93
C ALA A 2 -17.19 2.79 -1.69
N SER A 3 -16.36 1.77 -1.45
CA SER A 3 -15.09 1.60 -2.17
C SER A 3 -15.28 1.44 -3.68
N LEU A 4 -16.28 0.65 -4.10
CA LEU A 4 -16.61 0.50 -5.52
C LEU A 4 -17.09 1.82 -6.14
N LEU A 5 -17.88 2.60 -5.41
CA LEU A 5 -18.32 3.92 -5.87
C LEU A 5 -17.15 4.86 -6.08
N CYS A 6 -16.17 4.89 -5.16
CA CYS A 6 -14.95 5.69 -5.32
C CYS A 6 -14.13 5.27 -6.55
N ILE A 7 -14.01 3.96 -6.79
CA ILE A 7 -13.32 3.42 -7.96
C ILE A 7 -13.99 3.88 -9.25
N VAL A 8 -15.32 3.72 -9.34
CA VAL A 8 -16.08 4.11 -10.53
C VAL A 8 -16.00 5.62 -10.78
N LEU A 9 -16.14 6.42 -9.72
CA LEU A 9 -15.99 7.89 -9.83
C LEU A 9 -14.56 8.27 -10.25
N GLY A 10 -13.54 7.60 -9.72
CA GLY A 10 -12.16 7.82 -10.09
C GLY A 10 -11.88 7.53 -11.56
N LEU A 11 -12.37 6.39 -12.05
CA LEU A 11 -12.27 6.03 -13.46
C LEU A 11 -13.05 7.00 -14.37
N LEU A 12 -14.24 7.44 -13.95
CA LEU A 12 -15.02 8.43 -14.71
C LEU A 12 -14.29 9.78 -14.81
N ILE A 13 -13.77 10.29 -13.71
CA ILE A 13 -13.00 11.55 -13.73
C ILE A 13 -11.72 11.36 -14.55
N GLY A 14 -11.02 10.24 -14.38
CA GLY A 14 -9.86 9.88 -15.21
C GLY A 14 -10.21 9.86 -16.70
N TYR A 15 -11.34 9.30 -17.07
CA TYR A 15 -11.83 9.31 -18.45
C TYR A 15 -12.13 10.72 -18.98
N ILE A 16 -12.75 11.57 -18.15
CA ILE A 16 -12.97 12.99 -18.50
C ILE A 16 -11.65 13.71 -18.75
N VAL A 17 -10.64 13.47 -17.93
CA VAL A 17 -9.30 14.04 -18.12
C VAL A 17 -8.68 13.56 -19.44
N LEU A 18 -8.79 12.28 -19.77
CA LEU A 18 -8.34 11.74 -21.06
C LEU A 18 -9.04 12.39 -22.25
N LEU A 19 -10.37 12.61 -22.15
CA LEU A 19 -11.17 13.29 -23.17
C LEU A 19 -10.74 14.75 -23.38
N ILE A 20 -10.36 15.46 -22.30
CA ILE A 20 -9.90 16.85 -22.38
C ILE A 20 -8.54 16.93 -23.09
N ILE A 21 -7.66 15.96 -22.86
CA ILE A 21 -6.29 15.96 -23.40
C ILE A 21 -6.30 15.50 -24.87
N ASN A 22 -6.91 14.35 -25.15
CA ASN A 22 -7.02 13.81 -26.50
C ASN A 22 -8.30 12.95 -26.64
N PRO A 23 -9.39 13.49 -27.21
CA PRO A 23 -10.64 12.76 -27.35
C PRO A 23 -10.54 11.49 -28.20
N ALA A 24 -9.66 11.49 -29.22
CA ALA A 24 -9.56 10.38 -30.15
C ALA A 24 -9.02 9.09 -29.53
N GLY A 25 -8.09 9.21 -28.56
CA GLY A 25 -7.47 8.06 -27.88
C GLY A 25 -8.07 7.70 -26.53
N ALA A 26 -9.00 8.50 -25.98
CA ALA A 26 -9.49 8.37 -24.62
C ALA A 26 -10.16 7.03 -24.32
N GLY A 27 -10.94 6.51 -25.28
CA GLY A 27 -11.60 5.21 -25.16
C GLY A 27 -10.62 4.04 -25.10
N GLU A 28 -9.57 4.07 -25.93
CA GLU A 28 -8.53 3.04 -25.90
C GLU A 28 -7.66 3.14 -24.64
N ALA A 29 -7.30 4.35 -24.24
CA ALA A 29 -6.52 4.58 -23.03
C ALA A 29 -7.21 4.05 -21.77
N ILE A 30 -8.50 4.37 -21.54
CA ILE A 30 -9.22 3.86 -20.38
C ILE A 30 -9.40 2.35 -20.43
N ARG A 31 -9.63 1.80 -21.62
CA ARG A 31 -9.69 0.36 -21.83
C ARG A 31 -8.38 -0.31 -21.44
N THR A 32 -7.25 0.20 -21.91
CA THR A 32 -5.91 -0.30 -21.59
C THR A 32 -5.63 -0.26 -20.08
N ILE A 33 -6.03 0.83 -19.41
CA ILE A 33 -5.90 0.97 -17.95
C ILE A 33 -6.71 -0.09 -17.21
N VAL A 34 -7.96 -0.33 -17.63
CA VAL A 34 -8.86 -1.27 -16.95
C VAL A 34 -8.50 -2.73 -17.29
N GLU A 35 -8.16 -3.02 -18.54
CA GLU A 35 -7.80 -4.37 -18.98
C GLU A 35 -6.40 -4.77 -18.48
N ASN A 36 -5.44 -3.84 -18.38
CA ASN A 36 -4.07 -4.07 -17.95
C ASN A 36 -3.46 -5.28 -18.69
N PHE A 37 -3.12 -6.34 -17.95
CA PHE A 37 -2.52 -7.56 -18.53
C PHE A 37 -3.44 -8.30 -19.50
N LEU A 38 -4.75 -8.12 -19.44
CA LEU A 38 -5.71 -8.72 -20.36
C LEU A 38 -5.65 -8.11 -21.77
N TYR A 39 -5.08 -6.92 -21.92
CA TYR A 39 -4.89 -6.25 -23.20
C TYR A 39 -3.99 -7.05 -24.16
N TYR A 40 -3.08 -7.87 -23.64
CA TYR A 40 -2.17 -8.64 -24.46
C TYR A 40 -2.86 -9.82 -25.16
N PRO A 41 -2.56 -10.07 -26.46
CA PRO A 41 -3.22 -11.13 -27.23
C PRO A 41 -2.80 -12.54 -26.78
N SER A 42 -1.54 -12.73 -26.38
CA SER A 42 -0.98 -14.03 -26.00
C SER A 42 -1.30 -14.38 -24.52
N ALA A 43 -1.75 -15.61 -24.28
CA ALA A 43 -1.97 -16.11 -22.92
C ALA A 43 -0.69 -16.09 -22.07
N ALA A 44 0.46 -16.43 -22.66
CA ALA A 44 1.75 -16.37 -21.99
C ALA A 44 2.11 -14.93 -21.58
N ALA A 45 1.90 -13.95 -22.45
CA ALA A 45 2.12 -12.55 -22.13
C ALA A 45 1.17 -12.08 -21.00
N ARG A 46 -0.11 -12.45 -21.06
CA ARG A 46 -1.08 -12.11 -19.99
C ARG A 46 -0.63 -12.63 -18.62
N LEU A 47 -0.22 -13.88 -18.55
CA LEU A 47 0.28 -14.47 -17.30
C LEU A 47 1.55 -13.78 -16.81
N ARG A 48 2.49 -13.47 -17.70
CA ARG A 48 3.73 -12.77 -17.34
C ARG A 48 3.46 -11.38 -16.79
N TYR A 49 2.60 -10.59 -17.42
CA TYR A 49 2.25 -9.23 -16.96
C TYR A 49 1.35 -9.24 -15.72
N LEU A 50 0.50 -10.26 -15.54
CA LEU A 50 -0.17 -10.51 -14.27
C LEU A 50 0.85 -10.75 -13.16
N GLY A 51 1.87 -11.58 -13.40
CA GLY A 51 2.99 -11.78 -12.47
C GLY A 51 3.66 -10.47 -12.08
N ASN A 52 4.00 -9.61 -13.06
CA ASN A 52 4.60 -8.29 -12.79
C ASN A 52 3.68 -7.40 -11.94
N THR A 53 2.38 -7.44 -12.18
CA THR A 53 1.40 -6.70 -11.36
C THR A 53 1.40 -7.21 -9.91
N LEU A 54 1.45 -8.52 -9.70
CA LEU A 54 1.52 -9.12 -8.37
C LEU A 54 2.83 -8.81 -7.65
N VAL A 55 3.96 -8.81 -8.37
CA VAL A 55 5.27 -8.42 -7.81
C VAL A 55 5.23 -7.00 -7.23
N LYS A 56 4.64 -6.05 -7.95
CA LYS A 56 4.46 -4.67 -7.47
C LYS A 56 3.35 -4.53 -6.42
N THR A 57 2.39 -5.44 -6.37
CA THR A 57 1.34 -5.46 -5.35
C THR A 57 1.88 -5.80 -3.97
N ALA A 58 2.87 -6.69 -3.88
CA ALA A 58 3.46 -7.12 -2.61
C ALA A 58 3.99 -5.95 -1.75
N PRO A 59 4.87 -5.05 -2.24
CA PRO A 59 5.33 -3.90 -1.48
C PRO A 59 4.21 -2.91 -1.13
N LEU A 60 3.25 -2.70 -2.02
CA LEU A 60 2.11 -1.81 -1.78
C LEU A 60 1.23 -2.35 -0.65
N LEU A 61 0.97 -3.66 -0.63
CA LEU A 61 0.25 -4.32 0.46
C LEU A 61 0.97 -4.11 1.80
N MET A 62 2.27 -4.30 1.84
CA MET A 62 3.04 -4.12 3.07
C MET A 62 3.02 -2.67 3.58
N CYS A 63 3.14 -1.68 2.69
CA CYS A 63 2.97 -0.26 3.04
C CYS A 63 1.53 0.03 3.51
N SER A 64 0.53 -0.57 2.89
CA SER A 64 -0.88 -0.46 3.30
C SER A 64 -1.10 -1.03 4.70
N LEU A 65 -0.55 -2.20 5.00
CA LEU A 65 -0.59 -2.82 6.33
C LEU A 65 0.10 -1.96 7.38
N SER A 66 1.23 -1.34 7.04
CA SER A 66 1.94 -0.39 7.92
C SER A 66 1.05 0.77 8.35
N VAL A 67 0.42 1.44 7.38
CA VAL A 67 -0.48 2.58 7.65
C VAL A 67 -1.72 2.14 8.41
N LEU A 68 -2.37 1.07 7.96
CA LEU A 68 -3.58 0.51 8.58
C LEU A 68 -3.34 0.11 10.04
N PHE A 69 -2.20 -0.55 10.31
CA PHE A 69 -1.85 -0.99 11.65
C PHE A 69 -1.72 0.18 12.61
N ALA A 70 -0.99 1.22 12.21
CA ALA A 70 -0.84 2.43 13.01
C ALA A 70 -2.21 3.14 13.22
N TYR A 71 -3.02 3.23 12.16
CA TYR A 71 -4.32 3.88 12.21
C TYR A 71 -5.31 3.18 13.17
N LYS A 72 -5.30 1.85 13.20
CA LYS A 72 -6.12 1.05 14.16
C LYS A 72 -5.75 1.31 15.62
N VAL A 73 -4.57 1.83 15.86
CA VAL A 73 -4.05 2.17 17.20
C VAL A 73 -4.12 3.68 17.47
N GLY A 74 -4.82 4.43 16.61
CA GLY A 74 -5.01 5.88 16.77
C GLY A 74 -3.79 6.72 16.42
N LEU A 75 -2.84 6.18 15.65
CA LEU A 75 -1.66 6.89 15.12
C LEU A 75 -1.71 6.97 13.60
N PHE A 76 -1.13 8.00 13.03
CA PHE A 76 -1.07 8.14 11.57
C PHE A 76 0.37 8.00 11.08
N ASN A 77 0.68 6.83 10.46
CA ASN A 77 2.02 6.55 9.95
C ASN A 77 2.21 7.07 8.52
N ILE A 78 2.43 8.38 8.36
CA ILE A 78 2.88 8.96 7.09
C ILE A 78 4.37 8.68 6.82
N GLY A 79 5.08 8.14 7.81
CA GLY A 79 6.48 7.73 7.72
C GLY A 79 6.70 6.42 6.96
N ALA A 80 5.64 5.74 6.52
CA ALA A 80 5.76 4.50 5.77
C ALA A 80 6.66 4.64 4.53
N ALA A 81 6.66 5.82 3.89
CA ALA A 81 7.52 6.11 2.74
C ALA A 81 9.02 6.10 3.12
N GLY A 82 9.43 6.77 4.19
CA GLY A 82 10.81 6.77 4.66
C GLY A 82 11.23 5.43 5.27
N GLN A 83 10.30 4.75 5.95
CA GLN A 83 10.51 3.39 6.49
C GLN A 83 10.72 2.37 5.35
N TYR A 84 10.00 2.54 4.25
CA TYR A 84 10.22 1.79 3.01
C TYR A 84 11.61 2.09 2.43
N VAL A 85 11.98 3.36 2.32
CA VAL A 85 13.29 3.79 1.80
C VAL A 85 14.44 3.22 2.63
N ILE A 86 14.39 3.34 3.95
CA ILE A 86 15.48 2.82 4.81
C ILE A 86 15.54 1.30 4.75
N GLY A 87 14.38 0.62 4.59
CA GLY A 87 14.33 -0.82 4.36
C GLY A 87 14.97 -1.23 3.03
N ALA A 88 14.74 -0.47 1.95
CA ALA A 88 15.41 -0.66 0.67
C ALA A 88 16.94 -0.50 0.82
N GLY A 89 17.37 0.57 1.48
CA GLY A 89 18.79 0.83 1.74
C GLY A 89 19.46 -0.30 2.52
N ALA A 90 18.84 -0.75 3.60
CA ALA A 90 19.38 -1.82 4.43
C ALA A 90 19.44 -3.16 3.68
N SER A 91 18.36 -3.55 2.98
CA SER A 91 18.33 -4.81 2.23
C SER A 91 19.34 -4.83 1.09
N LEU A 92 19.39 -3.76 0.27
CA LEU A 92 20.31 -3.67 -0.86
C LEU A 92 21.77 -3.55 -0.42
N TYR A 93 22.05 -2.80 0.63
CA TYR A 93 23.42 -2.70 1.14
C TYR A 93 23.91 -4.02 1.73
N CYS A 94 23.06 -4.74 2.47
CA CYS A 94 23.37 -6.09 2.95
C CYS A 94 23.61 -7.07 1.78
N ALA A 95 22.83 -6.95 0.70
CA ALA A 95 22.96 -7.82 -0.46
C ALA A 95 24.18 -7.51 -1.31
N LEU A 96 24.41 -6.24 -1.63
CA LEU A 96 25.44 -5.80 -2.60
C LEU A 96 26.78 -5.44 -1.93
N GLY A 97 26.74 -4.87 -0.71
CA GLY A 97 27.95 -4.47 0.02
C GLY A 97 28.57 -5.60 0.82
N PHE A 98 27.74 -6.43 1.46
CA PHE A 98 28.22 -7.54 2.31
C PHE A 98 28.02 -8.92 1.68
N GLY A 99 27.36 -9.05 0.54
CA GLY A 99 27.15 -10.35 -0.11
C GLY A 99 26.27 -11.32 0.68
N LEU A 100 25.34 -10.82 1.51
CA LEU A 100 24.54 -11.64 2.42
C LEU A 100 23.33 -12.28 1.68
N PRO A 101 22.84 -13.44 2.16
CA PRO A 101 21.71 -14.12 1.56
C PRO A 101 20.38 -13.40 1.83
N TRP A 102 19.36 -13.67 1.00
CA TRP A 102 18.06 -12.99 0.99
C TRP A 102 17.38 -12.88 2.36
N TYR A 103 17.42 -13.92 3.19
CA TYR A 103 16.74 -13.93 4.50
C TYR A 103 17.37 -12.93 5.48
N VAL A 104 18.71 -12.75 5.44
CA VAL A 104 19.41 -11.74 6.24
C VAL A 104 19.07 -10.34 5.74
N CYS A 105 19.07 -10.15 4.42
CA CYS A 105 18.68 -8.88 3.79
C CYS A 105 17.22 -8.49 4.11
N LEU A 106 16.30 -9.46 4.12
CA LEU A 106 14.91 -9.26 4.52
C LEU A 106 14.80 -8.83 5.99
N LEU A 107 15.50 -9.53 6.89
CA LEU A 107 15.50 -9.19 8.32
C LEU A 107 16.13 -7.82 8.58
N ALA A 108 17.19 -7.46 7.85
CA ALA A 108 17.82 -6.14 7.93
C ALA A 108 16.84 -5.02 7.51
N ALA A 109 16.06 -5.24 6.44
CA ALA A 109 15.02 -4.29 6.01
C ALA A 109 13.93 -4.09 7.07
N ILE A 110 13.44 -5.20 7.65
CA ILE A 110 12.43 -5.17 8.71
C ILE A 110 12.98 -4.42 9.94
N ALA A 111 14.20 -4.73 10.36
CA ALA A 111 14.83 -4.11 11.52
C ALA A 111 15.06 -2.60 11.30
N ALA A 112 15.59 -2.21 10.13
CA ALA A 112 15.83 -0.81 9.80
C ALA A 112 14.52 0.01 9.77
N GLY A 113 13.49 -0.51 9.12
CA GLY A 113 12.16 0.09 9.11
C GLY A 113 11.56 0.19 10.52
N ALA A 114 11.67 -0.87 11.32
CA ALA A 114 11.18 -0.89 12.69
C ALA A 114 11.90 0.12 13.59
N VAL A 115 13.22 0.26 13.47
CA VAL A 115 14.01 1.27 14.20
C VAL A 115 13.56 2.68 13.83
N LEU A 116 13.40 2.98 12.54
CA LEU A 116 12.94 4.30 12.09
C LEU A 116 11.53 4.60 12.61
N GLY A 117 10.64 3.60 12.56
CA GLY A 117 9.30 3.70 13.14
C GLY A 117 9.34 3.90 14.66
N ALA A 118 10.19 3.16 15.37
CA ALA A 118 10.37 3.31 16.82
C ALA A 118 10.85 4.72 17.20
N ILE A 119 11.72 5.35 16.41
CA ILE A 119 12.17 6.74 16.66
C ILE A 119 10.98 7.70 16.67
N SER A 120 10.09 7.65 15.67
CA SER A 120 8.88 8.49 15.64
C SER A 120 7.95 8.17 16.80
N GLY A 121 7.81 6.88 17.15
CA GLY A 121 7.04 6.41 18.30
C GLY A 121 7.59 6.90 19.64
N LEU A 122 8.91 6.91 19.83
CA LEU A 122 9.60 7.46 21.01
C LEU A 122 9.35 8.96 21.17
N LEU A 123 9.50 9.73 20.08
CA LEU A 123 9.23 11.18 20.08
C LEU A 123 7.78 11.46 20.48
N LYS A 124 6.82 10.69 19.96
CA LYS A 124 5.40 10.79 20.34
C LYS A 124 5.17 10.42 21.79
N ALA A 125 5.67 9.28 22.26
CA ALA A 125 5.38 8.73 23.57
C ALA A 125 6.02 9.53 24.73
N TYR A 126 7.22 10.07 24.54
CA TYR A 126 7.96 10.77 25.61
C TYR A 126 7.95 12.28 25.51
N ARG A 127 7.91 12.83 24.30
CA ARG A 127 7.98 14.28 24.06
C ARG A 127 6.67 14.85 23.51
N ASN A 128 5.66 13.98 23.28
CA ASN A 128 4.38 14.35 22.66
C ASN A 128 4.51 15.13 21.33
N VAL A 129 5.60 14.87 20.60
CA VAL A 129 5.81 15.43 19.26
C VAL A 129 4.73 14.87 18.33
N ASN A 130 4.25 15.69 17.41
CA ASN A 130 3.30 15.23 16.40
C ASN A 130 3.99 14.20 15.49
N GLU A 131 3.42 12.99 15.43
CA GLU A 131 3.97 11.87 14.65
C GLU A 131 4.02 12.16 13.15
N VAL A 132 3.08 12.96 12.63
CA VAL A 132 3.05 13.35 11.21
C VAL A 132 4.27 14.19 10.85
N ILE A 133 4.58 15.21 11.66
CA ILE A 133 5.72 16.11 11.43
C ILE A 133 7.03 15.33 11.53
N SER A 134 7.20 14.53 12.60
CA SER A 134 8.42 13.73 12.78
C SER A 134 8.63 12.73 11.63
N CYS A 135 7.56 12.08 11.18
CA CYS A 135 7.60 11.14 10.05
C CYS A 135 7.98 11.82 8.74
N ILE A 136 7.42 13.01 8.44
CA ILE A 136 7.77 13.75 7.21
C ILE A 136 9.26 14.10 7.20
N MET A 137 9.81 14.56 8.32
CA MET A 137 11.24 14.86 8.41
C MET A 137 12.09 13.58 8.26
N LEU A 138 11.70 12.49 8.90
CA LEU A 138 12.40 11.22 8.80
C LEU A 138 12.34 10.63 7.38
N ASN A 139 11.30 10.88 6.59
CA ASN A 139 11.22 10.43 5.19
C ASN A 139 12.36 11.03 4.35
N TRP A 140 12.62 12.33 4.50
CA TRP A 140 13.70 13.01 3.78
C TRP A 140 15.09 12.62 4.26
N ILE A 141 15.27 12.47 5.57
CA ILE A 141 16.52 11.99 6.16
C ILE A 141 16.82 10.59 5.62
N SER A 142 15.83 9.70 5.58
CA SER A 142 15.99 8.34 5.06
C SER A 142 16.40 8.34 3.58
N LEU A 143 15.77 9.20 2.76
CA LEU A 143 16.08 9.28 1.33
C LEU A 143 17.54 9.65 1.10
N TYR A 144 18.00 10.73 1.71
CA TYR A 144 19.37 11.20 1.51
C TYR A 144 20.41 10.26 2.15
N LEU A 145 20.10 9.67 3.30
CA LEU A 145 20.95 8.68 3.94
C LEU A 145 21.12 7.44 3.06
N VAL A 146 20.03 6.91 2.49
CA VAL A 146 20.05 5.73 1.63
C VAL A 146 20.76 6.03 0.31
N ASN A 147 20.52 7.18 -0.30
CA ASN A 147 21.25 7.59 -1.50
C ASN A 147 22.77 7.66 -1.25
N ALA A 148 23.18 8.25 -0.13
CA ALA A 148 24.60 8.31 0.25
C ALA A 148 25.17 6.90 0.52
N LEU A 149 24.43 6.03 1.20
CA LEU A 149 24.84 4.67 1.49
C LEU A 149 24.97 3.83 0.21
N LEU A 150 23.95 3.82 -0.64
CA LEU A 150 23.92 3.01 -1.85
C LEU A 150 24.79 3.56 -2.99
N SER A 151 25.26 4.80 -2.89
CA SER A 151 26.25 5.35 -3.83
C SER A 151 27.57 4.55 -3.83
N GLN A 152 27.85 3.80 -2.75
CA GLN A 152 29.02 2.93 -2.64
C GLN A 152 28.87 1.61 -3.43
N VAL A 153 27.65 1.22 -3.77
CA VAL A 153 27.30 -0.03 -4.47
C VAL A 153 26.55 0.22 -5.77
N LYS A 154 26.80 1.38 -6.40
CA LYS A 154 26.22 1.76 -7.69
C LYS A 154 27.07 1.33 -8.87
N GLU A 155 26.48 1.21 -10.04
CA GLU A 155 27.18 1.02 -11.31
C GLU A 155 28.00 2.26 -11.67
N THR A 156 29.18 2.05 -12.31
CA THR A 156 30.10 3.15 -12.65
C THR A 156 29.52 4.08 -13.71
N ALA A 157 28.78 3.51 -14.68
CA ALA A 157 28.24 4.25 -15.83
C ALA A 157 26.77 4.67 -15.64
N SER A 158 26.13 4.32 -14.55
CA SER A 158 24.69 4.47 -14.33
C SER A 158 24.41 4.95 -12.90
N PRO A 159 23.32 5.72 -12.67
CA PRO A 159 22.92 6.12 -11.32
C PRO A 159 22.22 5.00 -10.54
N TYR A 160 22.15 3.79 -11.08
CA TYR A 160 21.48 2.66 -10.44
C TYR A 160 22.47 1.80 -9.64
N THR A 161 21.96 1.12 -8.62
CA THR A 161 22.73 0.08 -7.90
C THR A 161 23.06 -1.08 -8.81
N PHE A 162 24.07 -1.89 -8.46
CA PHE A 162 24.34 -3.12 -9.17
C PHE A 162 23.11 -4.03 -9.25
N THR A 163 23.01 -4.82 -10.34
CA THR A 163 21.96 -5.84 -10.46
C THR A 163 22.25 -7.00 -9.50
N LEU A 164 21.23 -7.44 -8.78
CA LEU A 164 21.37 -8.59 -7.84
C LEU A 164 21.72 -9.88 -8.59
N SER A 165 21.12 -10.10 -9.76
CA SER A 165 21.32 -11.31 -10.56
C SER A 165 22.77 -11.54 -10.98
N SER A 166 23.53 -10.47 -11.19
CA SER A 166 24.94 -10.56 -11.61
C SER A 166 25.91 -10.50 -10.41
N THR A 167 25.54 -9.79 -9.34
CA THR A 167 26.46 -9.52 -8.20
C THR A 167 26.27 -10.49 -7.06
N ASN A 168 25.03 -10.77 -6.66
CA ASN A 168 24.72 -11.67 -5.54
C ASN A 168 23.35 -12.37 -5.79
N PRO A 169 23.33 -13.45 -6.56
CA PRO A 169 22.11 -14.23 -6.81
C PRO A 169 21.46 -14.80 -5.55
N ASP A 170 22.25 -15.09 -4.49
CA ASP A 170 21.76 -15.63 -3.22
C ASP A 170 20.92 -14.62 -2.42
N ALA A 171 21.03 -13.33 -2.74
CA ALA A 171 20.18 -12.31 -2.17
C ALA A 171 18.80 -12.22 -2.83
N ILE A 172 18.58 -12.91 -3.95
CA ILE A 172 17.28 -12.94 -4.63
C ILE A 172 16.35 -13.87 -3.86
N LEU A 173 15.11 -13.39 -3.62
CA LEU A 173 14.05 -14.20 -3.01
C LEU A 173 13.76 -15.44 -3.87
N PRO A 174 13.71 -16.64 -3.28
CA PRO A 174 13.47 -17.85 -4.05
C PRO A 174 12.09 -17.86 -4.70
N SER A 175 12.00 -18.41 -5.92
CA SER A 175 10.74 -18.52 -6.65
C SER A 175 9.91 -19.73 -6.25
N LEU A 176 10.55 -20.80 -5.72
CA LEU A 176 9.91 -22.10 -5.36
C LEU A 176 8.97 -22.63 -6.46
N GLY A 177 9.31 -22.38 -7.72
CA GLY A 177 8.50 -22.83 -8.87
C GLY A 177 7.30 -21.93 -9.19
N LEU A 178 7.03 -20.87 -8.41
CA LEU A 178 5.92 -19.95 -8.69
C LEU A 178 6.05 -19.25 -10.06
N GLY A 179 7.28 -18.99 -10.51
CA GLY A 179 7.54 -18.37 -11.82
C GLY A 179 6.94 -19.17 -12.98
N ALA A 180 6.93 -20.49 -12.91
CA ALA A 180 6.37 -21.36 -13.95
C ALA A 180 4.85 -21.13 -14.13
N LEU A 181 4.12 -20.79 -13.07
CA LEU A 181 2.69 -20.45 -13.15
C LEU A 181 2.43 -19.15 -13.92
N PHE A 182 3.45 -18.30 -14.07
CA PHE A 182 3.38 -16.99 -14.72
C PHE A 182 4.29 -16.90 -15.94
N SER A 183 4.31 -17.96 -16.77
CA SER A 183 5.11 -18.04 -18.01
C SER A 183 6.61 -17.80 -17.77
N ASP A 184 7.18 -18.53 -16.83
CA ASP A 184 8.57 -18.48 -16.40
C ASP A 184 9.06 -17.05 -16.04
N ASN A 185 8.20 -16.31 -15.36
CA ASN A 185 8.53 -14.99 -14.88
C ASN A 185 9.49 -15.09 -13.68
N GLN A 186 10.75 -14.72 -13.91
CA GLN A 186 11.84 -14.80 -12.91
C GLN A 186 11.62 -13.89 -11.68
N TYR A 187 10.77 -12.87 -11.79
CA TYR A 187 10.50 -11.92 -10.69
C TYR A 187 9.41 -12.38 -9.74
N VAL A 188 8.65 -13.41 -10.13
CA VAL A 188 7.62 -13.99 -9.27
C VAL A 188 8.27 -14.92 -8.26
N THR A 189 8.32 -14.47 -7.03
CA THR A 189 9.01 -15.11 -5.92
C THR A 189 8.07 -15.36 -4.74
N ILE A 190 8.60 -15.94 -3.66
CA ILE A 190 7.86 -16.12 -2.39
C ILE A 190 7.39 -14.80 -1.76
N ALA A 191 7.82 -13.64 -2.26
CA ALA A 191 7.36 -12.34 -1.78
C ALA A 191 5.83 -12.22 -1.79
N ILE A 192 5.18 -12.72 -2.86
CA ILE A 192 3.73 -12.64 -3.03
C ILE A 192 2.98 -13.42 -1.93
N PRO A 193 3.14 -14.74 -1.77
CA PRO A 193 2.46 -15.46 -0.71
C PRO A 193 2.89 -15.02 0.68
N LEU A 194 4.15 -14.62 0.86
CA LEU A 194 4.66 -14.12 2.14
C LEU A 194 3.90 -12.88 2.61
N THR A 195 3.68 -11.90 1.74
CA THR A 195 2.94 -10.67 2.09
C THR A 195 1.47 -10.96 2.42
N VAL A 196 0.84 -11.91 1.75
CA VAL A 196 -0.52 -12.37 2.08
C VAL A 196 -0.55 -13.03 3.46
N ILE A 197 0.41 -13.90 3.76
CA ILE A 197 0.54 -14.55 5.08
C ILE A 197 0.72 -13.48 6.17
N VAL A 198 1.56 -12.47 5.93
CA VAL A 198 1.75 -11.34 6.85
C VAL A 198 0.45 -10.56 7.03
N ALA A 199 -0.33 -10.31 5.97
CA ALA A 199 -1.62 -9.62 6.08
C ALA A 199 -2.60 -10.39 6.99
N VAL A 200 -2.68 -11.73 6.82
CA VAL A 200 -3.48 -12.58 7.70
C VAL A 200 -2.92 -12.55 9.13
N GLY A 201 -1.60 -12.60 9.30
CA GLY A 201 -0.93 -12.50 10.62
C GLY A 201 -1.26 -11.19 11.33
N ILE A 202 -1.24 -10.07 10.62
CA ILE A 202 -1.62 -8.75 11.16
C ILE A 202 -3.12 -8.72 11.52
N TRP A 203 -3.97 -9.33 10.72
CA TRP A 203 -5.38 -9.48 11.05
C TRP A 203 -5.58 -10.27 12.34
N VAL A 204 -4.92 -11.43 12.47
CA VAL A 204 -4.96 -12.24 13.71
C VAL A 204 -4.41 -11.46 14.90
N LEU A 205 -3.27 -10.79 14.73
CA LEU A 205 -2.64 -9.99 15.78
C LEU A 205 -3.61 -8.92 16.29
N LEU A 206 -4.23 -8.16 15.40
CA LEU A 206 -5.13 -7.06 15.77
C LEU A 206 -6.46 -7.56 16.38
N GLU A 207 -7.05 -8.63 15.85
CA GLU A 207 -8.41 -9.01 16.20
C GLU A 207 -8.48 -10.17 17.22
N LYS A 208 -7.43 -11.00 17.31
CA LYS A 208 -7.47 -12.25 18.07
C LYS A 208 -6.46 -12.33 19.23
N THR A 209 -5.58 -11.31 19.41
CA THR A 209 -4.56 -11.36 20.45
C THR A 209 -4.79 -10.33 21.56
N LYS A 210 -4.28 -10.62 22.77
CA LYS A 210 -4.25 -9.68 23.89
C LYS A 210 -3.47 -8.41 23.53
N LEU A 211 -2.33 -8.55 22.82
CA LEU A 211 -1.53 -7.40 22.38
C LEU A 211 -2.35 -6.48 21.47
N GLY A 212 -3.01 -7.03 20.45
CA GLY A 212 -3.87 -6.26 19.54
C GLY A 212 -5.00 -5.53 20.27
N TYR A 213 -5.58 -6.16 21.28
CA TYR A 213 -6.58 -5.51 22.12
C TYR A 213 -5.99 -4.33 22.90
N GLU A 214 -4.84 -4.50 23.58
CA GLU A 214 -4.16 -3.43 24.33
C GLU A 214 -3.78 -2.25 23.42
N LEU A 215 -3.30 -2.55 22.19
CA LEU A 215 -2.94 -1.53 21.21
C LEU A 215 -4.18 -0.71 20.79
N ARG A 216 -5.28 -1.38 20.41
CA ARG A 216 -6.52 -0.70 20.00
C ARG A 216 -7.16 0.08 21.16
N ALA A 217 -7.16 -0.47 22.36
CA ALA A 217 -7.66 0.22 23.55
C ALA A 217 -6.85 1.50 23.84
N THR A 218 -5.52 1.44 23.69
CA THR A 218 -4.64 2.62 23.81
C THR A 218 -4.99 3.68 22.76
N GLY A 219 -5.32 3.27 21.54
CA GLY A 219 -5.73 4.17 20.44
C GLY A 219 -7.09 4.82 20.68
N CYS A 220 -8.05 4.09 21.24
CA CYS A 220 -9.37 4.64 21.56
C CYS A 220 -9.31 5.69 22.67
N ASN A 221 -8.65 5.39 23.78
CA ASN A 221 -8.46 6.33 24.87
C ASN A 221 -7.23 5.96 25.71
N LYS A 222 -6.14 6.70 25.49
CA LYS A 222 -4.87 6.47 26.18
C LYS A 222 -4.96 6.60 27.71
N PHE A 223 -5.82 7.49 28.22
CA PHE A 223 -5.99 7.69 29.66
C PHE A 223 -6.75 6.52 30.29
N ALA A 224 -7.85 6.08 29.70
CA ALA A 224 -8.59 4.91 30.14
C ALA A 224 -7.71 3.64 30.10
N ALA A 225 -6.96 3.44 29.03
CA ALA A 225 -6.01 2.32 28.91
C ALA A 225 -4.98 2.33 30.06
N LYS A 226 -4.44 3.51 30.40
CA LYS A 226 -3.51 3.67 31.52
C LYS A 226 -4.15 3.32 32.86
N TYR A 227 -5.37 3.78 33.10
CA TYR A 227 -6.12 3.41 34.35
C TYR A 227 -6.38 1.91 34.45
N CYS A 228 -6.56 1.23 33.29
CA CYS A 228 -6.66 -0.24 33.22
C CYS A 228 -5.30 -0.96 33.34
N GLY A 229 -4.21 -0.26 33.65
CA GLY A 229 -2.87 -0.84 33.84
C GLY A 229 -2.11 -1.12 32.54
N MET A 230 -2.58 -0.67 31.37
CA MET A 230 -1.88 -0.83 30.11
C MET A 230 -0.73 0.16 29.99
N LYS A 231 0.39 -0.28 29.39
CA LYS A 231 1.60 0.54 29.21
C LYS A 231 1.49 1.40 27.93
N GLU A 232 0.77 2.54 28.00
CA GLU A 232 0.46 3.42 26.87
C GLU A 232 1.70 3.80 26.00
N LYS A 233 2.79 4.22 26.65
CA LYS A 233 4.03 4.63 25.96
C LYS A 233 4.64 3.48 25.17
N ARG A 234 4.71 2.29 25.80
CA ARG A 234 5.21 1.09 25.15
C ARG A 234 4.35 0.73 23.94
N ASN A 235 3.03 0.83 24.07
CA ASN A 235 2.09 0.51 23.00
C ASN A 235 2.25 1.45 21.80
N ILE A 236 2.45 2.76 22.03
CA ILE A 236 2.72 3.75 20.97
C ILE A 236 4.02 3.40 20.23
N ILE A 237 5.12 3.14 20.96
CA ILE A 237 6.41 2.82 20.36
C ILE A 237 6.34 1.51 19.57
N LEU A 238 5.74 0.48 20.17
CA LEU A 238 5.59 -0.82 19.54
C LEU A 238 4.74 -0.75 18.26
N THR A 239 3.67 0.05 18.28
CA THR A 239 2.85 0.28 17.09
C THR A 239 3.65 0.86 15.95
N MET A 240 4.41 1.92 16.21
CA MET A 240 5.21 2.58 15.17
C MET A 240 6.38 1.68 14.71
N ALA A 241 6.97 0.89 15.63
CA ALA A 241 8.01 -0.07 15.28
C ALA A 241 7.49 -1.19 14.36
N ILE A 242 6.34 -1.80 14.70
CA ILE A 242 5.71 -2.83 13.86
C ILE A 242 5.32 -2.23 12.50
N ALA A 243 4.69 -1.07 12.49
CA ALA A 243 4.32 -0.36 11.26
C ALA A 243 5.55 -0.08 10.39
N GLY A 244 6.64 0.39 11.00
CA GLY A 244 7.90 0.62 10.30
C GLY A 244 8.53 -0.67 9.74
N GLY A 245 8.51 -1.75 10.51
CA GLY A 245 9.01 -3.05 10.06
C GLY A 245 8.22 -3.60 8.87
N LEU A 246 6.89 -3.41 8.85
CA LEU A 246 6.04 -3.78 7.72
C LEU A 246 6.42 -2.98 6.46
N ALA A 247 6.59 -1.67 6.56
CA ALA A 247 7.00 -0.85 5.43
C ALA A 247 8.40 -1.21 4.92
N GLY A 248 9.37 -1.45 5.83
CA GLY A 248 10.72 -1.90 5.49
C GLY A 248 10.71 -3.26 4.81
N MET A 249 9.90 -4.21 5.29
CA MET A 249 9.68 -5.49 4.62
C MET A 249 9.12 -5.30 3.20
N GLY A 250 8.21 -4.34 3.01
CA GLY A 250 7.67 -3.99 1.70
C GLY A 250 8.78 -3.65 0.68
N ALA A 251 9.78 -2.90 1.08
CA ALA A 251 10.92 -2.60 0.22
C ALA A 251 11.70 -3.86 -0.17
N ALA A 252 12.01 -4.72 0.80
CA ALA A 252 12.71 -5.97 0.52
C ALA A 252 11.93 -6.88 -0.43
N THR A 253 10.59 -6.93 -0.33
CA THR A 253 9.75 -7.73 -1.24
C THR A 253 9.73 -7.22 -2.69
N LEU A 254 10.20 -6.02 -2.97
CA LEU A 254 10.37 -5.51 -4.32
C LEU A 254 11.83 -5.64 -4.78
N PHE A 255 12.75 -5.05 -4.04
CA PHE A 255 14.15 -4.94 -4.49
C PHE A 255 14.86 -6.29 -4.49
N LEU A 256 14.60 -7.19 -3.54
CA LEU A 256 15.20 -8.52 -3.52
C LEU A 256 14.58 -9.51 -4.54
N THR A 257 13.59 -9.09 -5.35
CA THR A 257 13.18 -9.87 -6.53
C THR A 257 14.07 -9.59 -7.74
N GLY A 258 14.89 -8.54 -7.69
CA GLY A 258 15.65 -8.05 -8.84
C GLY A 258 14.78 -7.35 -9.90
N PHE A 259 13.50 -7.07 -9.59
CA PHE A 259 12.58 -6.41 -10.53
C PHE A 259 12.93 -4.94 -10.75
N GLU A 260 13.35 -4.25 -9.69
CA GLU A 260 13.76 -2.85 -9.73
C GLU A 260 15.12 -2.66 -9.05
N GLN A 261 15.91 -1.72 -9.57
CA GLN A 261 17.15 -1.24 -8.98
C GLN A 261 16.90 0.11 -8.30
N TRP A 262 17.68 0.41 -7.26
CA TRP A 262 17.61 1.73 -6.62
C TRP A 262 18.38 2.76 -7.43
N GLN A 263 17.77 3.90 -7.69
CA GLN A 263 18.42 5.05 -8.32
C GLN A 263 18.96 5.99 -7.23
N VAL A 264 20.28 6.07 -7.08
CA VAL A 264 20.92 6.85 -6.00
C VAL A 264 20.82 8.38 -6.18
N THR A 265 20.35 8.83 -7.34
CA THR A 265 20.13 10.26 -7.64
C THR A 265 18.67 10.69 -7.43
N GLN A 266 17.85 9.87 -6.78
CA GLN A 266 16.46 10.23 -6.50
C GLN A 266 16.40 11.48 -5.63
N SER A 267 15.62 12.48 -6.09
CA SER A 267 15.36 13.72 -5.37
C SER A 267 13.99 13.76 -4.71
N ALA A 268 13.17 12.72 -4.87
CA ALA A 268 11.85 12.61 -4.29
C ALA A 268 11.69 11.26 -3.58
N VAL A 269 10.96 11.27 -2.47
CA VAL A 269 10.62 10.05 -1.74
C VAL A 269 9.69 9.19 -2.60
N PRO A 270 9.96 7.88 -2.77
CA PRO A 270 9.13 6.98 -3.58
C PRO A 270 7.65 7.01 -3.16
N ALA A 271 6.77 7.06 -4.16
CA ALA A 271 5.32 7.14 -3.93
C ALA A 271 4.71 5.89 -3.28
N MET A 272 5.42 4.75 -3.29
CA MET A 272 4.92 3.46 -2.81
C MET A 272 4.37 3.54 -1.38
N GLY A 273 5.07 4.22 -0.46
CA GLY A 273 4.61 4.38 0.92
C GLY A 273 3.36 5.26 1.05
N PHE A 274 3.24 6.30 0.23
CA PHE A 274 2.06 7.18 0.20
C PHE A 274 0.86 6.49 -0.46
N ASN A 275 1.07 5.73 -1.53
CA ASN A 275 0.04 4.91 -2.16
C ASN A 275 -0.51 3.83 -1.19
N GLY A 276 0.31 3.37 -0.25
CA GLY A 276 -0.11 2.51 0.85
C GLY A 276 -1.21 3.11 1.72
N ILE A 277 -1.23 4.45 1.90
CA ILE A 277 -2.29 5.16 2.62
C ILE A 277 -3.64 4.95 1.91
N ALA A 278 -3.66 5.20 0.60
CA ALA A 278 -4.87 5.03 -0.20
C ALA A 278 -5.36 3.57 -0.21
N ALA A 279 -4.44 2.62 -0.36
CA ALA A 279 -4.76 1.20 -0.31
C ALA A 279 -5.36 0.78 1.04
N ALA A 280 -4.86 1.32 2.15
CA ALA A 280 -5.38 1.07 3.49
C ALA A 280 -6.83 1.56 3.65
N PHE A 281 -7.12 2.80 3.20
CA PHE A 281 -8.46 3.38 3.29
C PHE A 281 -9.43 2.71 2.30
N LEU A 282 -9.01 2.44 1.07
CA LEU A 282 -9.83 1.72 0.08
C LEU A 282 -10.18 0.32 0.57
N GLY A 283 -9.26 -0.38 1.24
CA GLY A 283 -9.48 -1.67 1.89
C GLY A 283 -10.34 -1.61 3.15
N GLY A 284 -10.88 -0.42 3.50
CA GLY A 284 -11.75 -0.23 4.67
C GLY A 284 -11.03 -0.39 6.00
N LEU A 285 -9.72 -0.13 6.03
CA LEU A 285 -8.86 -0.29 7.21
C LEU A 285 -8.90 -1.73 7.77
N ASN A 286 -9.05 -2.71 6.89
CA ASN A 286 -9.05 -4.12 7.21
C ASN A 286 -7.87 -4.81 6.50
N PRO A 287 -7.03 -5.62 7.19
CA PRO A 287 -5.89 -6.27 6.57
C PRO A 287 -6.25 -7.17 5.38
N ILE A 288 -7.38 -7.86 5.44
CA ILE A 288 -7.87 -8.69 4.33
C ILE A 288 -8.36 -7.80 3.17
N GLY A 289 -9.07 -6.70 3.48
CA GLY A 289 -9.47 -5.71 2.48
C GLY A 289 -8.28 -5.04 1.79
N ALA A 290 -7.18 -4.84 2.53
CA ALA A 290 -5.94 -4.27 2.01
C ALA A 290 -5.30 -5.14 0.90
N ILE A 291 -5.46 -6.47 0.93
CA ILE A 291 -4.97 -7.36 -0.13
C ILE A 291 -5.63 -7.00 -1.47
N PHE A 292 -6.96 -6.90 -1.47
CA PHE A 292 -7.71 -6.58 -2.69
C PHE A 292 -7.50 -5.14 -3.16
N SER A 293 -7.47 -4.18 -2.23
CA SER A 293 -7.27 -2.77 -2.58
C SER A 293 -5.86 -2.49 -3.11
N SER A 294 -4.83 -3.11 -2.54
CA SER A 294 -3.45 -2.99 -3.04
C SER A 294 -3.31 -3.57 -4.44
N TYR A 295 -3.91 -4.76 -4.68
CA TYR A 295 -3.94 -5.33 -6.02
C TYR A 295 -4.67 -4.40 -7.00
N PHE A 296 -5.83 -3.87 -6.63
CA PHE A 296 -6.61 -3.00 -7.48
C PHE A 296 -5.85 -1.72 -7.86
N ILE A 297 -5.27 -1.01 -6.88
CA ILE A 297 -4.49 0.19 -7.15
C ILE A 297 -3.31 -0.13 -8.08
N GLN A 298 -2.60 -1.23 -7.80
CA GLN A 298 -1.46 -1.61 -8.62
C GLN A 298 -1.87 -2.07 -10.03
N HIS A 299 -3.04 -2.69 -10.15
CA HIS A 299 -3.62 -3.06 -11.44
C HIS A 299 -3.85 -1.81 -12.33
N ILE A 300 -4.47 -0.78 -11.77
CA ILE A 300 -4.73 0.48 -12.50
C ILE A 300 -3.40 1.21 -12.82
N THR A 301 -2.48 1.31 -11.86
CA THR A 301 -1.19 1.98 -12.06
C THR A 301 -0.36 1.29 -13.16
N ASN A 302 -0.30 -0.05 -13.16
CA ASN A 302 0.39 -0.79 -14.20
C ASN A 302 -0.32 -0.72 -15.55
N GLY A 303 -1.66 -0.79 -15.57
CA GLY A 303 -2.44 -0.63 -16.80
C GLY A 303 -2.18 0.73 -17.46
N GLY A 304 -2.03 1.77 -16.66
CA GLY A 304 -1.67 3.09 -17.13
C GLY A 304 -0.29 3.18 -17.79
N ALA A 305 0.67 2.35 -17.39
CA ALA A 305 1.99 2.31 -18.03
C ALA A 305 1.97 1.77 -19.48
N TYR A 306 0.89 1.11 -19.89
CA TYR A 306 0.71 0.54 -21.24
C TYR A 306 -0.08 1.46 -22.18
N VAL A 307 -0.55 2.60 -21.71
CA VAL A 307 -1.23 3.60 -22.56
C VAL A 307 -0.25 4.11 -23.65
N ASP A 308 -0.78 4.35 -24.85
CA ASP A 308 0.02 4.82 -25.98
C ASP A 308 0.72 6.16 -25.64
N LYS A 309 2.03 6.11 -25.59
CA LYS A 309 2.89 7.26 -25.26
C LYS A 309 2.98 8.31 -26.36
N THR A 310 2.48 7.98 -27.58
CA THR A 310 2.42 8.95 -28.68
C THR A 310 1.22 9.89 -28.50
N MET A 311 0.13 9.40 -27.90
CA MET A 311 -1.08 10.16 -27.66
C MET A 311 -1.12 10.80 -26.26
N TYR A 312 -0.50 10.13 -25.28
CA TYR A 312 -0.51 10.55 -23.88
C TYR A 312 0.89 10.47 -23.27
N SER A 313 1.28 11.47 -22.51
CA SER A 313 2.54 11.40 -21.77
C SER A 313 2.48 10.33 -20.67
N ALA A 314 3.63 9.78 -20.28
CA ALA A 314 3.70 8.77 -19.21
C ALA A 314 3.11 9.28 -17.88
N GLN A 315 3.17 10.59 -17.64
CA GLN A 315 2.65 11.24 -16.44
C GLN A 315 1.12 11.21 -16.33
N ILE A 316 0.40 11.01 -17.43
CA ILE A 316 -1.07 10.92 -17.42
C ILE A 316 -1.56 9.70 -16.66
N SER A 317 -0.85 8.58 -16.78
CA SER A 317 -1.15 7.37 -16.02
C SER A 317 -1.00 7.58 -14.53
N ASP A 318 0.03 8.30 -14.14
CA ASP A 318 0.26 8.67 -12.74
C ASP A 318 -0.82 9.64 -12.25
N LEU A 319 -1.25 10.59 -13.10
CA LEU A 319 -2.33 11.52 -12.79
C LEU A 319 -3.66 10.78 -12.57
N ILE A 320 -4.03 9.82 -13.43
CA ILE A 320 -5.25 9.04 -13.29
C ILE A 320 -5.20 8.20 -12.01
N SER A 321 -4.08 7.54 -11.76
CA SER A 321 -3.86 6.80 -10.52
C SER A 321 -3.98 7.71 -9.30
N ALA A 322 -3.39 8.89 -9.33
CA ALA A 322 -3.47 9.87 -8.25
C ALA A 322 -4.91 10.37 -8.02
N LEU A 323 -5.71 10.57 -9.08
CA LEU A 323 -7.13 10.92 -8.96
C LEU A 323 -7.95 9.81 -8.31
N ILE A 324 -7.71 8.55 -8.69
CA ILE A 324 -8.37 7.40 -8.06
C ILE A 324 -7.99 7.32 -6.58
N ILE A 325 -6.70 7.46 -6.28
CA ILE A 325 -6.17 7.48 -4.91
C ILE A 325 -6.78 8.62 -4.07
N TYR A 326 -6.89 9.82 -4.65
CA TYR A 326 -7.51 10.96 -3.99
C TYR A 326 -8.97 10.69 -3.63
N LEU A 327 -9.75 10.13 -4.56
CA LEU A 327 -11.14 9.77 -4.31
C LEU A 327 -11.28 8.62 -3.31
N CYS A 328 -10.31 7.72 -3.23
CA CYS A 328 -10.27 6.69 -2.19
C CYS A 328 -10.17 7.28 -0.78
N GLY A 329 -9.59 8.47 -0.61
CA GLY A 329 -9.60 9.19 0.66
C GLY A 329 -11.01 9.53 1.16
N PHE A 330 -11.98 9.66 0.27
CA PHE A 330 -13.38 9.94 0.60
C PHE A 330 -14.25 8.68 0.84
N VAL A 331 -13.67 7.48 0.82
CA VAL A 331 -14.43 6.21 1.04
C VAL A 331 -15.25 6.26 2.34
N LEU A 332 -14.67 6.77 3.42
CA LEU A 332 -15.38 6.89 4.68
C LEU A 332 -16.55 7.87 4.61
N PHE A 333 -16.37 9.00 3.93
CA PHE A 333 -17.44 9.97 3.69
C PHE A 333 -18.58 9.32 2.89
N PHE A 334 -18.29 8.66 1.78
CA PHE A 334 -19.29 7.98 0.97
C PHE A 334 -19.98 6.85 1.75
N LYS A 335 -19.26 6.14 2.62
CA LYS A 335 -19.85 5.12 3.48
C LYS A 335 -20.89 5.71 4.44
N VAL A 336 -20.57 6.80 5.12
CA VAL A 336 -21.50 7.51 6.02
C VAL A 336 -22.69 8.06 5.23
N PHE A 337 -22.44 8.70 4.09
CA PHE A 337 -23.48 9.25 3.24
C PHE A 337 -24.45 8.18 2.73
N MET A 338 -23.94 7.02 2.28
CA MET A 338 -24.78 5.91 1.83
C MET A 338 -25.59 5.31 2.98
N ASN A 339 -24.98 5.08 4.14
CA ASN A 339 -25.70 4.54 5.29
C ASN A 339 -26.84 5.49 5.71
N SER A 340 -26.60 6.79 5.80
CA SER A 340 -27.63 7.76 6.15
C SER A 340 -28.78 7.81 5.11
N ARG A 341 -28.48 7.51 3.84
CA ARG A 341 -29.52 7.40 2.80
C ARG A 341 -30.31 6.11 2.92
N LEU A 342 -29.68 5.01 3.27
CA LEU A 342 -30.35 3.71 3.50
C LEU A 342 -31.24 3.78 4.73
N ASP A 343 -30.73 4.31 5.85
CA ASP A 343 -31.51 4.49 7.09
C ASP A 343 -32.78 5.33 6.85
N ARG A 344 -32.66 6.45 6.10
CA ARG A 344 -33.82 7.27 5.72
C ARG A 344 -34.81 6.55 4.79
N ARG A 345 -34.34 5.61 3.96
CA ARG A 345 -35.21 4.79 3.12
C ARG A 345 -35.97 3.76 3.97
N ASP A 346 -35.28 3.13 4.90
CA ASP A 346 -35.87 2.14 5.80
C ASP A 346 -36.88 2.78 6.74
N GLU A 347 -36.60 3.99 7.27
CA GLU A 347 -37.56 4.79 8.04
C GLU A 347 -38.82 5.13 7.21
N LYS A 348 -38.63 5.58 5.96
CA LYS A 348 -39.77 5.86 5.07
C LYS A 348 -40.59 4.62 4.70
N ARG A 349 -39.93 3.46 4.61
CA ARG A 349 -40.61 2.18 4.33
C ARG A 349 -41.43 1.73 5.54
N ARG A 350 -40.86 1.77 6.74
CA ARG A 350 -41.57 1.49 8.00
C ARG A 350 -42.74 2.45 8.22
N ALA A 351 -42.55 3.74 7.99
CA ALA A 351 -43.61 4.74 8.09
C ALA A 351 -44.73 4.56 7.05
N LYS A 352 -44.47 3.85 5.94
CA LYS A 352 -45.51 3.45 4.98
C LYS A 352 -46.22 2.16 5.39
N GLU A 353 -45.52 1.22 6.00
CA GLU A 353 -46.08 -0.04 6.49
C GLU A 353 -46.93 0.19 7.77
N ASP A 354 -46.57 1.18 8.61
CA ASP A 354 -47.31 1.56 9.83
C ASP A 354 -48.51 2.50 9.57
N ARG A 355 -48.81 2.92 8.33
CA ARG A 355 -50.05 3.63 8.01
C ARG A 355 -51.15 2.60 7.97
N PRO A 356 -52.12 2.66 8.92
CA PRO A 356 -53.30 1.79 8.85
C PRO A 356 -54.01 2.02 7.54
N GLY A 357 -54.32 0.92 6.86
CA GLY A 357 -54.97 0.93 5.57
C GLY A 357 -56.19 1.82 5.62
N SER A 358 -56.35 2.73 4.64
CA SER A 358 -57.60 3.36 4.37
C SER A 358 -58.61 2.24 4.05
N GLU A 359 -59.49 1.98 4.99
CA GLU A 359 -60.63 1.13 4.79
C GLU A 359 -61.33 1.51 3.49
N GLU A 360 -61.39 0.58 2.57
CA GLU A 360 -62.31 0.67 1.44
C GLU A 360 -63.69 0.78 2.00
N GLY A 361 -64.22 2.02 1.92
CA GLY A 361 -65.60 2.30 2.24
C GLY A 361 -66.51 1.44 1.40
N GLY A 362 -67.29 0.60 2.07
CA GLY A 362 -68.34 -0.16 1.45
C GLY A 362 -69.27 0.71 0.67
N LYS A 363 -69.64 0.18 -0.48
CA LYS A 363 -70.90 0.56 -1.16
C LYS A 363 -71.89 -0.56 -0.88
N ALA A 364 -72.92 -0.17 -0.14
CA ALA A 364 -74.22 -0.82 -0.18
C ALA A 364 -74.90 -0.55 -1.53
#